data_4efe8465f9b00bd995cec35bed8ac3f2
#
_entry.id   4efe8465f9b00bd995cec35bed8ac3f2
#
_cell.length_a   1.000
_cell.length_b   1.000
_cell.length_c   1.000
_cell.angle_alpha   90.00
_cell.angle_beta   90.00
_cell.angle_gamma   90.00
#
_symmetry.space_group_name_H-M   'P 1'
#
loop_
_entity.id
_entity.type
_entity.pdbx_description
1 polymer ?
#
loop_
_entity_poly.entity_id
_entity_poly.type
_entity_poly.pdbx_seq_one_letter_code
_entity_poly.pdbx_strand_id
1 'polypeptide(L)'
;MRRLLALLTLAVLALPVLADGLPPSVLAALKAAQIPASSVAVVVQPVDARAPLVAHNGQKAMNPASVMKLVTTYAALDLLGPAWTWKTTALADNVAVDGVLKGNLYLRGSGDPRFAIEHLTSLLRQLRVRGIRTINGDIVLDRTVFDLPALDPGAFDDKPMRPYNVGPNG
;
A
#
# COMPACT_ATOMS: atom_id res chain seq x y z
N MET A 1 -11.59 -47.80 37.71
CA MET A 1 -10.41 -47.82 36.81
C MET A 1 -10.78 -47.97 35.32
N ARG A 2 -11.64 -48.87 34.89
CA ARG A 2 -12.04 -48.99 33.44
C ARG A 2 -12.68 -47.77 32.81
N ARG A 3 -13.45 -46.98 33.55
CA ARG A 3 -14.11 -45.73 33.01
C ARG A 3 -13.13 -44.54 32.86
N LEU A 4 -12.07 -44.48 33.65
CA LEU A 4 -11.04 -43.48 33.50
C LEU A 4 -10.13 -43.73 32.26
N LEU A 5 -9.85 -44.99 31.94
CA LEU A 5 -9.09 -45.36 30.75
C LEU A 5 -9.86 -45.01 29.46
N ALA A 6 -11.19 -45.19 29.44
CA ALA A 6 -12.04 -44.84 28.29
C ALA A 6 -12.10 -43.33 28.04
N LEU A 7 -12.04 -42.51 29.08
CA LEU A 7 -11.99 -41.04 28.95
C LEU A 7 -10.61 -40.54 28.46
N LEU A 8 -9.53 -41.20 28.86
CA LEU A 8 -8.18 -40.88 28.40
C LEU A 8 -7.98 -41.20 26.89
N THR A 9 -8.55 -42.32 26.44
CA THR A 9 -8.49 -42.71 25.01
C THR A 9 -9.34 -41.82 24.11
N LEU A 10 -10.44 -41.25 24.61
CA LEU A 10 -11.25 -40.29 23.82
C LEU A 10 -10.59 -38.92 23.72
N ALA A 11 -9.81 -38.51 24.71
CA ALA A 11 -9.08 -37.23 24.69
C ALA A 11 -7.89 -37.21 23.73
N VAL A 12 -7.33 -38.38 23.40
CA VAL A 12 -6.21 -38.49 22.44
C VAL A 12 -6.68 -38.41 20.98
N LEU A 13 -7.98 -38.65 20.71
CA LEU A 13 -8.55 -38.61 19.34
C LEU A 13 -8.95 -37.21 18.87
N ALA A 14 -8.83 -36.21 19.73
CA ALA A 14 -9.21 -34.81 19.41
C ALA A 14 -8.01 -33.89 19.14
N LEU A 15 -6.84 -34.44 18.84
CA LEU A 15 -5.74 -33.62 18.34
C LEU A 15 -6.10 -33.17 16.92
N PRO A 16 -6.06 -31.86 16.62
CA PRO A 16 -6.23 -31.40 15.26
C PRO A 16 -5.14 -32.08 14.41
N VAL A 17 -5.56 -32.88 13.45
CA VAL A 17 -4.64 -33.39 12.43
C VAL A 17 -4.18 -32.16 11.67
N LEU A 18 -2.99 -31.68 11.99
CA LEU A 18 -2.27 -30.74 11.15
C LEU A 18 -2.08 -31.44 9.82
N ALA A 19 -2.88 -31.08 8.82
CA ALA A 19 -2.70 -31.56 7.46
C ALA A 19 -1.43 -30.88 6.91
N ASP A 20 -0.30 -31.55 7.15
CA ASP A 20 0.98 -31.15 6.57
C ASP A 20 0.89 -31.43 5.07
N GLY A 21 0.73 -30.36 4.30
CA GLY A 21 0.65 -30.44 2.84
C GLY A 21 -0.66 -29.95 2.23
N LEU A 22 -0.69 -30.00 0.89
CA LEU A 22 -1.86 -29.55 0.10
C LEU A 22 -2.90 -30.68 -0.01
N PRO A 23 -4.20 -30.35 0.01
CA PRO A 23 -5.27 -31.30 -0.29
C PRO A 23 -5.06 -31.99 -1.65
N PRO A 24 -5.45 -33.28 -1.80
CA PRO A 24 -5.26 -34.03 -3.04
C PRO A 24 -5.89 -33.35 -4.28
N SER A 25 -7.03 -32.72 -4.12
CA SER A 25 -7.69 -31.96 -5.18
C SER A 25 -6.86 -30.76 -5.66
N VAL A 26 -6.18 -30.06 -4.74
CA VAL A 26 -5.28 -28.94 -5.07
C VAL A 26 -4.04 -29.46 -5.79
N LEU A 27 -3.45 -30.57 -5.31
CA LEU A 27 -2.30 -31.20 -5.99
C LEU A 27 -2.66 -31.65 -7.40
N ALA A 28 -3.84 -32.23 -7.59
CA ALA A 28 -4.33 -32.62 -8.93
C ALA A 28 -4.50 -31.42 -9.86
N ALA A 29 -5.07 -30.31 -9.35
CA ALA A 29 -5.23 -29.08 -10.11
C ALA A 29 -3.88 -28.44 -10.50
N LEU A 30 -2.92 -28.39 -9.57
CA LEU A 30 -1.57 -27.91 -9.86
C LEU A 30 -0.87 -28.75 -10.92
N LYS A 31 -1.00 -30.08 -10.82
CA LYS A 31 -0.45 -31.00 -11.83
C LYS A 31 -1.07 -30.77 -13.21
N ALA A 32 -2.40 -30.61 -13.27
CA ALA A 32 -3.09 -30.32 -14.53
C ALA A 32 -2.67 -29.00 -15.15
N ALA A 33 -2.39 -27.99 -14.30
CA ALA A 33 -1.90 -26.68 -14.72
C ALA A 33 -0.38 -26.64 -14.97
N GLN A 34 0.32 -27.75 -14.82
CA GLN A 34 1.78 -27.84 -14.92
C GLN A 34 2.54 -26.90 -13.95
N ILE A 35 1.96 -26.63 -12.79
CA ILE A 35 2.56 -25.81 -11.74
C ILE A 35 3.22 -26.72 -10.70
N PRO A 36 4.54 -26.66 -10.51
CA PRO A 36 5.21 -27.45 -9.47
C PRO A 36 4.70 -27.05 -8.07
N ALA A 37 4.40 -28.03 -7.22
CA ALA A 37 3.98 -27.77 -5.83
C ALA A 37 5.03 -26.96 -5.05
N SER A 38 6.31 -27.08 -5.42
CA SER A 38 7.41 -26.29 -4.85
C SER A 38 7.33 -24.80 -5.18
N SER A 39 6.56 -24.40 -6.18
CA SER A 39 6.34 -23.01 -6.60
C SER A 39 5.13 -22.37 -5.93
N VAL A 40 4.47 -23.09 -5.03
CA VAL A 40 3.26 -22.64 -4.33
C VAL A 40 3.53 -22.62 -2.83
N ALA A 41 3.04 -21.59 -2.14
CA ALA A 41 2.95 -21.54 -0.69
C ALA A 41 1.49 -21.30 -0.28
N VAL A 42 0.99 -22.08 0.68
CA VAL A 42 -0.38 -21.97 1.17
C VAL A 42 -0.38 -22.12 2.70
N VAL A 43 -1.03 -21.15 3.36
CA VAL A 43 -1.34 -21.24 4.78
C VAL A 43 -2.83 -20.91 4.94
N VAL A 44 -3.58 -21.84 5.52
CA VAL A 44 -4.99 -21.65 5.88
C VAL A 44 -5.11 -21.74 7.39
N GLN A 45 -5.45 -20.63 8.02
CA GLN A 45 -5.53 -20.55 9.47
C GLN A 45 -6.76 -19.74 9.87
N PRO A 46 -7.62 -20.23 10.78
CA PRO A 46 -8.65 -19.42 11.41
C PRO A 46 -8.02 -18.27 12.20
N VAL A 47 -8.69 -17.11 12.24
CA VAL A 47 -8.16 -15.88 12.85
C VAL A 47 -7.85 -16.06 14.34
N ASP A 48 -8.65 -16.88 15.04
CA ASP A 48 -8.57 -17.19 16.46
C ASP A 48 -7.76 -18.46 16.78
N ALA A 49 -7.28 -19.19 15.75
CA ALA A 49 -6.50 -20.40 15.96
C ALA A 49 -5.00 -20.10 16.11
N ARG A 50 -4.33 -20.87 16.98
CA ARG A 50 -2.87 -20.79 17.16
C ARG A 50 -2.07 -21.56 16.11
N ALA A 51 -2.72 -22.48 15.40
CA ALA A 51 -2.07 -23.32 14.40
C ALA A 51 -2.87 -23.34 13.10
N PRO A 52 -2.20 -23.43 11.95
CA PRO A 52 -2.88 -23.52 10.66
C PRO A 52 -3.57 -24.88 10.49
N LEU A 53 -4.67 -24.90 9.73
CA LEU A 53 -5.33 -26.12 9.25
C LEU A 53 -4.56 -26.73 8.09
N VAL A 54 -3.97 -25.88 7.24
CA VAL A 54 -3.12 -26.27 6.11
C VAL A 54 -1.88 -25.40 6.13
N ALA A 55 -0.70 -26.03 6.03
CA ALA A 55 0.57 -25.36 5.85
C ALA A 55 1.39 -26.08 4.79
N HIS A 56 1.67 -25.40 3.69
CA HIS A 56 2.54 -25.89 2.64
C HIS A 56 3.49 -24.77 2.23
N ASN A 57 4.78 -25.00 2.34
CA ASN A 57 5.81 -24.00 2.07
C ASN A 57 5.60 -22.66 2.80
N GLY A 58 4.90 -22.62 3.94
CA GLY A 58 4.50 -21.39 4.62
C GLY A 58 5.66 -20.50 5.09
N GLN A 59 6.86 -21.07 5.23
CA GLN A 59 8.08 -20.35 5.57
C GLN A 59 8.96 -20.02 4.37
N LYS A 60 8.56 -20.43 3.16
CA LYS A 60 9.32 -20.16 1.95
C LYS A 60 9.09 -18.71 1.49
N ALA A 61 10.17 -17.96 1.33
CA ALA A 61 10.09 -16.62 0.77
C ALA A 61 9.56 -16.68 -0.67
N MET A 62 8.50 -15.94 -0.91
CA MET A 62 7.84 -15.82 -2.22
C MET A 62 7.74 -14.34 -2.59
N ASN A 63 7.75 -14.03 -3.89
CA ASN A 63 7.46 -12.67 -4.33
C ASN A 63 5.96 -12.39 -4.14
N PRO A 64 5.59 -11.46 -3.24
CA PRO A 64 4.18 -11.18 -2.95
C PRO A 64 3.48 -10.38 -4.04
N ALA A 65 4.22 -9.82 -4.99
CA ALA A 65 3.70 -8.88 -5.98
C ALA A 65 2.75 -7.85 -5.33
N SER A 66 1.56 -7.61 -5.89
CA SER A 66 0.61 -6.64 -5.33
C SER A 66 -0.01 -7.04 -3.98
N VAL A 67 0.16 -8.28 -3.52
CA VAL A 67 -0.28 -8.67 -2.17
C VAL A 67 0.48 -7.89 -1.08
N MET A 68 1.69 -7.40 -1.39
CA MET A 68 2.43 -6.49 -0.51
C MET A 68 1.61 -5.24 -0.11
N LYS A 69 0.65 -4.82 -0.92
CA LYS A 69 -0.22 -3.69 -0.59
C LYS A 69 -1.05 -3.90 0.67
N LEU A 70 -1.34 -5.14 1.06
CA LEU A 70 -1.99 -5.44 2.34
C LEU A 70 -1.11 -5.02 3.52
N VAL A 71 0.19 -5.31 3.45
CA VAL A 71 1.15 -4.95 4.49
C VAL A 71 1.33 -3.44 4.54
N THR A 72 1.54 -2.79 3.40
CA THR A 72 1.72 -1.33 3.34
C THR A 72 0.47 -0.56 3.78
N THR A 73 -0.73 -1.04 3.41
CA THR A 73 -1.98 -0.43 3.83
C THR A 73 -2.22 -0.62 5.33
N TYR A 74 -1.96 -1.82 5.85
CA TYR A 74 -2.08 -2.08 7.28
C TYR A 74 -1.11 -1.18 8.07
N ALA A 75 0.15 -1.13 7.68
CA ALA A 75 1.14 -0.28 8.34
C ALA A 75 0.76 1.21 8.29
N ALA A 76 0.24 1.68 7.16
CA ALA A 76 -0.24 3.06 7.03
C ALA A 76 -1.41 3.36 7.98
N LEU A 77 -2.38 2.46 8.07
CA LEU A 77 -3.53 2.62 8.98
C LEU A 77 -3.12 2.55 10.46
N ASP A 78 -2.18 1.67 10.79
CA ASP A 78 -1.68 1.48 12.15
C ASP A 78 -0.84 2.68 12.63
N LEU A 79 0.05 3.19 11.77
CA LEU A 79 0.98 4.27 12.11
C LEU A 79 0.35 5.66 11.98
N LEU A 80 -0.48 5.89 10.98
CA LEU A 80 -1.03 7.22 10.64
C LEU A 80 -2.49 7.38 11.05
N GLY A 81 -3.22 6.28 11.19
CA GLY A 81 -4.64 6.26 11.45
C GLY A 81 -5.51 6.52 10.20
N PRO A 82 -6.81 6.17 10.27
CA PRO A 82 -7.71 6.26 9.12
C PRO A 82 -8.11 7.70 8.74
N ALA A 83 -7.89 8.66 9.65
CA ALA A 83 -8.21 10.07 9.41
C ALA A 83 -7.03 10.87 8.83
N TRP A 84 -5.89 10.23 8.60
CA TRP A 84 -4.73 10.91 8.04
C TRP A 84 -4.98 11.38 6.61
N THR A 85 -4.52 12.61 6.29
CA THR A 85 -4.72 13.24 4.99
C THR A 85 -3.43 13.84 4.46
N TRP A 86 -3.27 13.77 3.14
CA TRP A 86 -2.19 14.44 2.43
C TRP A 86 -2.42 15.95 2.40
N LYS A 87 -1.34 16.73 2.39
CA LYS A 87 -1.41 18.20 2.35
C LYS A 87 -0.63 18.73 1.18
N THR A 88 -1.27 19.57 0.38
CA THR A 88 -0.58 20.44 -0.59
C THR A 88 -0.67 21.87 -0.08
N THR A 89 0.48 22.49 0.16
CA THR A 89 0.58 23.82 0.74
C THR A 89 1.05 24.82 -0.32
N ALA A 90 0.37 25.94 -0.41
CA ALA A 90 0.82 27.08 -1.20
C ALA A 90 1.39 28.15 -0.26
N LEU A 91 2.62 28.56 -0.49
CA LEU A 91 3.34 29.60 0.25
C LEU A 91 3.67 30.73 -0.74
N ALA A 92 3.68 31.97 -0.27
CA ALA A 92 3.97 33.12 -1.09
C ALA A 92 5.00 34.02 -0.41
N ASP A 93 5.88 34.64 -1.18
CA ASP A 93 6.89 35.57 -0.65
C ASP A 93 6.25 36.79 0.03
N ASN A 94 5.11 37.23 -0.50
CA ASN A 94 4.43 38.44 -0.04
C ASN A 94 2.92 38.25 0.02
N VAL A 95 2.23 39.19 0.64
CA VAL A 95 0.77 39.30 0.56
C VAL A 95 0.39 39.94 -0.78
N ALA A 96 -0.66 39.40 -1.42
CA ALA A 96 -1.17 39.99 -2.64
C ALA A 96 -1.83 41.37 -2.36
N VAL A 97 -1.50 42.37 -3.16
CA VAL A 97 -2.10 43.70 -3.11
C VAL A 97 -2.83 43.92 -4.42
N ASP A 98 -4.09 44.35 -4.37
CA ASP A 98 -4.97 44.60 -5.54
C ASP A 98 -5.04 43.38 -6.50
N GLY A 99 -4.93 42.18 -5.92
CA GLY A 99 -4.98 40.93 -6.65
C GLY A 99 -3.64 40.47 -7.25
N VAL A 100 -2.56 41.23 -7.03
CA VAL A 100 -1.23 40.93 -7.59
C VAL A 100 -0.29 40.45 -6.43
N LEU A 101 0.21 39.24 -6.56
CA LEU A 101 1.32 38.75 -5.78
C LEU A 101 2.63 39.19 -6.44
N LYS A 102 3.39 40.09 -5.80
CA LYS A 102 4.74 40.48 -6.23
C LYS A 102 5.74 39.57 -5.54
N GLY A 103 6.23 38.53 -6.26
CA GLY A 103 7.13 37.51 -5.76
C GLY A 103 6.65 36.13 -6.17
N ASN A 104 7.31 35.11 -5.66
CA ASN A 104 7.09 33.73 -6.03
C ASN A 104 5.92 33.08 -5.25
N LEU A 105 5.30 32.11 -5.92
CA LEU A 105 4.38 31.17 -5.29
C LEU A 105 5.06 29.80 -5.22
N TYR A 106 5.20 29.25 -4.02
CA TYR A 106 5.76 27.95 -3.79
C TYR A 106 4.64 26.95 -3.56
N LEU A 107 4.66 25.85 -4.30
CA LEU A 107 3.76 24.72 -4.13
C LEU A 107 4.54 23.56 -3.53
N ARG A 108 4.20 23.19 -2.29
CA ARG A 108 4.80 22.06 -1.58
C ARG A 108 3.75 20.97 -1.41
N GLY A 109 3.97 19.81 -2.02
CA GLY A 109 3.19 18.62 -1.81
C GLY A 109 3.72 17.81 -0.62
N SER A 110 2.99 16.76 -0.26
CA SER A 110 3.41 15.75 0.72
C SER A 110 3.34 14.33 0.15
N GLY A 111 3.30 14.20 -1.17
CA GLY A 111 3.27 12.92 -1.87
C GLY A 111 1.87 12.34 -2.05
N ASP A 112 0.84 13.17 -2.22
CA ASP A 112 -0.53 12.71 -2.46
C ASP A 112 -0.64 11.93 -3.78
N PRO A 113 -0.83 10.59 -3.76
CA PRO A 113 -0.91 9.78 -4.97
C PRO A 113 -2.21 10.02 -5.76
N ARG A 114 -3.15 10.76 -5.21
CA ARG A 114 -4.43 11.10 -5.84
C ARG A 114 -4.52 12.56 -6.26
N PHE A 115 -3.44 13.33 -6.17
CA PHE A 115 -3.45 14.72 -6.62
C PHE A 115 -3.66 14.79 -8.13
N ALA A 116 -4.87 15.16 -8.54
CA ALA A 116 -5.31 15.22 -9.92
C ALA A 116 -5.80 16.65 -10.27
N ILE A 117 -6.27 16.84 -11.50
CA ILE A 117 -6.69 18.16 -12.00
C ILE A 117 -7.77 18.81 -11.14
N GLU A 118 -8.64 18.01 -10.51
CA GLU A 118 -9.70 18.51 -9.63
C GLU A 118 -9.11 19.15 -8.37
N HIS A 119 -8.07 18.54 -7.81
CA HIS A 119 -7.36 19.06 -6.63
C HIS A 119 -6.60 20.34 -6.98
N LEU A 120 -5.90 20.35 -8.11
CA LEU A 120 -5.24 21.55 -8.61
C LEU A 120 -6.25 22.69 -8.85
N THR A 121 -7.38 22.39 -9.48
CA THR A 121 -8.44 23.37 -9.72
C THR A 121 -8.98 23.94 -8.41
N SER A 122 -9.18 23.10 -7.40
CA SER A 122 -9.61 23.52 -6.07
C SER A 122 -8.56 24.42 -5.40
N LEU A 123 -7.28 24.06 -5.48
CA LEU A 123 -6.17 24.86 -4.96
C LEU A 123 -6.14 26.25 -5.62
N LEU A 124 -6.23 26.32 -6.94
CA LEU A 124 -6.25 27.59 -7.68
C LEU A 124 -7.46 28.47 -7.31
N ARG A 125 -8.63 27.87 -7.11
CA ARG A 125 -9.82 28.58 -6.61
C ARG A 125 -9.58 29.16 -5.21
N GLN A 126 -8.96 28.39 -4.31
CA GLN A 126 -8.64 28.86 -2.97
C GLN A 126 -7.65 30.05 -3.01
N LEU A 127 -6.65 30.02 -3.87
CA LEU A 127 -5.73 31.14 -4.07
C LEU A 127 -6.47 32.39 -4.54
N ARG A 128 -7.41 32.25 -5.49
CA ARG A 128 -8.26 33.36 -5.97
C ARG A 128 -9.15 33.94 -4.87
N VAL A 129 -9.76 33.08 -4.05
CA VAL A 129 -10.59 33.53 -2.91
C VAL A 129 -9.74 34.30 -1.90
N ARG A 130 -8.46 33.93 -1.74
CA ARG A 130 -7.50 34.65 -0.88
C ARG A 130 -6.92 35.91 -1.52
N GLY A 131 -7.43 36.32 -2.69
CA GLY A 131 -7.09 37.56 -3.36
C GLY A 131 -5.93 37.47 -4.36
N ILE A 132 -5.36 36.31 -4.63
CA ILE A 132 -4.31 36.15 -5.63
C ILE A 132 -4.94 35.89 -7.00
N ARG A 133 -4.83 36.86 -7.88
CA ARG A 133 -5.34 36.79 -9.27
C ARG A 133 -4.21 36.75 -10.29
N THR A 134 -3.11 37.43 -9.99
CA THR A 134 -1.92 37.52 -10.83
C THR A 134 -0.70 37.22 -9.97
N ILE A 135 0.22 36.43 -10.49
CA ILE A 135 1.52 36.16 -9.88
C ILE A 135 2.54 36.89 -10.75
N ASN A 136 3.26 37.83 -10.15
CA ASN A 136 4.37 38.56 -10.79
C ASN A 136 5.68 38.00 -10.15
N GLY A 137 6.05 36.81 -10.56
CA GLY A 137 7.16 36.00 -10.10
C GLY A 137 7.00 34.59 -10.63
N ASP A 138 7.76 33.65 -10.07
CA ASP A 138 7.78 32.27 -10.48
C ASP A 138 6.82 31.38 -9.65
N ILE A 139 6.40 30.27 -10.24
CA ILE A 139 5.77 29.16 -9.53
C ILE A 139 6.87 28.11 -9.27
N VAL A 140 7.22 27.96 -8.01
CA VAL A 140 8.28 27.04 -7.57
C VAL A 140 7.65 25.77 -7.02
N LEU A 141 7.97 24.64 -7.63
CA LEU A 141 7.55 23.31 -7.13
C LEU A 141 8.58 22.83 -6.10
N ASP A 142 8.19 22.85 -4.82
CA ASP A 142 9.03 22.38 -3.72
C ASP A 142 8.87 20.88 -3.54
N ARG A 143 9.90 20.14 -3.91
CA ARG A 143 9.96 18.66 -3.85
C ARG A 143 10.77 18.14 -2.67
N THR A 144 11.10 18.97 -1.70
CA THR A 144 12.04 18.65 -0.62
C THR A 144 11.47 17.73 0.46
N VAL A 145 10.20 17.36 0.38
CA VAL A 145 9.55 16.46 1.35
C VAL A 145 10.15 15.06 1.31
N PHE A 146 10.63 14.61 0.14
CA PHE A 146 11.30 13.33 -0.02
C PHE A 146 12.72 13.53 -0.54
N ASP A 147 13.65 12.82 0.05
CA ASP A 147 15.02 12.64 -0.48
C ASP A 147 15.12 11.26 -1.10
N LEU A 148 14.78 11.16 -2.36
CA LEU A 148 14.72 9.90 -3.10
C LEU A 148 15.72 9.92 -4.27
N PRO A 149 16.32 8.77 -4.56
CA PRO A 149 17.15 8.64 -5.78
C PRO A 149 16.27 8.86 -7.02
N ALA A 150 16.88 9.27 -8.11
CA ALA A 150 16.20 9.38 -9.39
C ALA A 150 15.58 8.01 -9.76
N LEU A 151 14.29 8.01 -10.01
CA LEU A 151 13.54 6.82 -10.46
C LEU A 151 13.35 6.91 -11.97
N ASP A 152 13.57 5.80 -12.65
CA ASP A 152 13.18 5.65 -14.04
C ASP A 152 11.72 5.13 -14.11
N PRO A 153 10.77 5.96 -14.54
CA PRO A 153 9.37 5.55 -14.66
C PRO A 153 9.15 4.41 -15.69
N GLY A 154 10.11 4.21 -16.61
CA GLY A 154 10.05 3.14 -17.60
C GLY A 154 10.54 1.79 -17.09
N ALA A 155 11.28 1.75 -15.99
CA ALA A 155 12.01 0.56 -15.53
C ALA A 155 11.14 -0.69 -15.30
N PHE A 156 9.85 -0.52 -15.00
CA PHE A 156 8.95 -1.64 -14.71
C PHE A 156 8.40 -2.32 -15.98
N ASP A 157 7.88 -1.55 -16.93
CA ASP A 157 7.13 -2.08 -18.08
C ASP A 157 7.27 -1.23 -19.36
N ASP A 158 8.26 -0.36 -19.41
CA ASP A 158 8.54 0.55 -20.54
C ASP A 158 7.38 1.54 -20.84
N LYS A 159 6.55 1.84 -19.83
CA LYS A 159 5.39 2.73 -19.94
C LYS A 159 5.46 3.90 -18.96
N PRO A 160 6.40 4.84 -19.12
CA PRO A 160 6.67 5.89 -18.14
C PRO A 160 5.47 6.82 -17.86
N MET A 161 4.51 6.91 -18.79
CA MET A 161 3.33 7.78 -18.65
C MET A 161 2.15 7.10 -17.93
N ARG A 162 2.33 5.89 -17.44
CA ARG A 162 1.27 5.22 -16.66
C ARG A 162 1.25 5.76 -15.24
N PRO A 163 0.07 6.04 -14.66
CA PRO A 163 -0.05 6.59 -13.30
C PRO A 163 0.64 5.77 -12.22
N TYR A 164 0.68 4.44 -12.37
CA TYR A 164 1.33 3.54 -11.42
C TYR A 164 2.86 3.56 -11.49
N ASN A 165 3.45 4.19 -12.52
CA ASN A 165 4.89 4.36 -12.68
C ASN A 165 5.39 5.75 -12.23
N VAL A 166 4.48 6.61 -11.77
CA VAL A 166 4.86 7.90 -11.21
C VAL A 166 5.63 7.67 -9.90
N GLY A 167 6.83 8.20 -9.82
CA GLY A 167 7.62 8.20 -8.60
C GLY A 167 6.98 9.07 -7.51
N PRO A 168 7.20 8.75 -6.22
CA PRO A 168 6.78 9.64 -5.14
C PRO A 168 7.48 10.98 -5.27
N ASN A 169 6.71 12.06 -5.15
CA ASN A 169 7.19 13.41 -5.28
C ASN A 169 6.44 14.31 -4.30
N GLY A 170 7.13 15.30 -3.74
CA GLY A 170 6.50 16.32 -2.91
C GLY A 170 5.75 17.36 -3.72
#